data_eccb7fb2a3decee83ec5af1e25e59354
#
_entry.id   eccb7fb2a3decee83ec5af1e25e59354
#
_cell.length_a   1.000
_cell.length_b   1.000
_cell.length_c   1.000
_cell.angle_alpha   90.00
_cell.angle_beta   90.00
_cell.angle_gamma   90.00
#
_symmetry.space_group_name_H-M   'P 1'
#
loop_
_entity.id
_entity.type
_entity.pdbx_description
1 polymer ?
#
loop_
_entity_poly.entity_id
_entity_poly.type
_entity_poly.pdbx_seq_one_letter_code
_entity_poly.pdbx_strand_id
1 'polypeptide(L)'
;MSGRSDAGCDASRQDRPSVTVDVVVFGMSGCLDAADDGEEANGTAPAARPELRVLLIRRRNPPFQGCWAIPGGFVGMQESLDEAARRELEEETGLRDVYLEQLYTFGAPGRDPRTRVISVAYYALLPGHNHEVRAADDAREAVWVPVTALPLNLAFDHAHILDVALRRLRAKADYAGIAREFLPQRFTLRQLRRIYETVLGRQLDRANFTRRMLSVGDIEETGAIDRGGAHRPAKLYHYRRDPTNHARDKD
;
A
#
# COMPACT_ATOMS: atom_id res chain seq x y z
N MET A 1 -44.12 -31.72 -32.33
CA MET A 1 -43.06 -32.11 -31.38
C MET A 1 -41.76 -31.52 -31.88
N SER A 2 -41.41 -30.34 -31.39
CA SER A 2 -40.19 -29.57 -31.82
C SER A 2 -39.12 -29.79 -30.78
N GLY A 3 -38.11 -30.61 -31.09
CA GLY A 3 -36.93 -30.81 -30.24
C GLY A 3 -36.04 -29.57 -30.27
N ARG A 4 -35.98 -28.87 -29.18
CA ARG A 4 -34.90 -27.88 -28.92
C ARG A 4 -33.65 -28.70 -28.65
N SER A 5 -32.70 -28.64 -29.61
CA SER A 5 -31.33 -29.08 -29.37
C SER A 5 -30.68 -28.14 -28.34
N ASP A 6 -30.43 -28.63 -27.14
CA ASP A 6 -29.50 -28.00 -26.20
C ASP A 6 -28.12 -27.97 -26.87
N ALA A 7 -27.75 -26.81 -27.36
CA ALA A 7 -26.39 -26.54 -27.81
C ALA A 7 -25.55 -26.48 -26.52
N GLY A 8 -25.00 -27.62 -26.11
CA GLY A 8 -24.04 -27.70 -25.01
C GLY A 8 -22.92 -26.69 -25.26
N CYS A 9 -22.76 -25.76 -24.36
CA CYS A 9 -21.68 -24.80 -24.39
C CYS A 9 -20.36 -25.56 -24.25
N ASP A 10 -19.67 -25.77 -25.38
CA ASP A 10 -18.36 -26.42 -25.40
C ASP A 10 -17.31 -25.43 -24.80
N ALA A 11 -17.04 -25.56 -23.53
CA ALA A 11 -16.10 -24.74 -22.80
C ALA A 11 -14.65 -24.83 -23.36
N SER A 12 -14.36 -25.81 -24.21
CA SER A 12 -13.03 -25.99 -24.82
C SER A 12 -12.75 -25.01 -25.97
N ARG A 13 -13.80 -24.37 -26.53
CA ARG A 13 -13.74 -23.42 -27.65
C ARG A 13 -13.89 -21.95 -27.24
N GLN A 14 -14.09 -21.64 -25.95
CA GLN A 14 -14.17 -20.26 -25.51
C GLN A 14 -12.76 -19.70 -25.32
N ASP A 15 -12.49 -18.57 -25.96
CA ASP A 15 -11.29 -17.76 -25.66
C ASP A 15 -11.28 -17.43 -24.19
N ARG A 16 -10.34 -18.01 -23.45
CA ARG A 16 -10.22 -17.81 -22.01
C ARG A 16 -9.37 -16.58 -21.73
N PRO A 17 -9.86 -15.60 -20.97
CA PRO A 17 -9.02 -14.50 -20.53
C PRO A 17 -7.91 -15.02 -19.61
N SER A 18 -6.71 -14.47 -19.74
CA SER A 18 -5.65 -14.67 -18.76
C SER A 18 -5.96 -13.89 -17.50
N VAL A 19 -5.55 -14.41 -16.34
CA VAL A 19 -5.67 -13.73 -15.06
C VAL A 19 -4.30 -13.30 -14.58
N THR A 20 -4.19 -12.04 -14.14
CA THR A 20 -3.00 -11.48 -13.50
C THR A 20 -3.35 -10.95 -12.12
N VAL A 21 -2.33 -10.76 -11.31
CA VAL A 21 -2.39 -9.95 -10.10
C VAL A 21 -1.48 -8.72 -10.26
N ASP A 22 -1.91 -7.60 -9.73
CA ASP A 22 -1.13 -6.36 -9.64
C ASP A 22 -1.13 -5.89 -8.18
N VAL A 23 0.04 -5.54 -7.61
CA VAL A 23 0.17 -5.20 -6.18
C VAL A 23 0.64 -3.76 -6.00
N VAL A 24 -0.24 -2.87 -5.55
CA VAL A 24 0.13 -1.50 -5.17
C VAL A 24 0.74 -1.50 -3.79
N VAL A 25 2.05 -1.27 -3.70
CA VAL A 25 2.77 -1.25 -2.43
C VAL A 25 2.94 0.18 -1.95
N PHE A 26 2.30 0.54 -0.84
CA PHE A 26 2.48 1.83 -0.18
C PHE A 26 3.51 1.72 0.93
N GLY A 27 4.41 2.69 0.99
CA GLY A 27 5.37 2.89 2.06
C GLY A 27 5.39 4.35 2.49
N MET A 28 6.03 4.60 3.60
CA MET A 28 6.20 5.96 4.11
C MET A 28 7.68 6.26 4.28
N SER A 29 8.14 7.42 3.82
CA SER A 29 9.50 7.91 4.06
C SER A 29 9.47 9.18 4.89
N GLY A 30 10.63 9.59 5.41
CA GLY A 30 10.76 10.79 6.24
C GLY A 30 10.63 10.49 7.73
N CYS A 31 10.76 11.52 8.55
CA CYS A 31 10.76 11.41 10.00
C CYS A 31 9.38 11.74 10.58
N LEU A 32 8.80 10.82 11.34
CA LEU A 32 7.53 11.06 12.04
C LEU A 32 7.66 12.09 13.16
N ASP A 33 8.89 12.32 13.65
CA ASP A 33 9.20 13.26 14.72
C ASP A 33 9.72 14.61 14.22
N ALA A 34 9.71 14.86 12.92
CA ALA A 34 10.08 16.16 12.35
C ALA A 34 9.31 17.32 13.02
N ALA A 35 9.91 18.50 13.18
CA ALA A 35 9.26 19.65 13.81
C ALA A 35 8.01 20.11 13.06
N ASP A 36 6.99 20.62 13.75
CA ASP A 36 5.86 21.29 13.12
C ASP A 36 6.31 22.65 12.56
N ASP A 37 5.58 23.18 11.54
CA ASP A 37 5.87 24.52 10.99
C ASP A 37 5.84 25.56 12.11
N GLY A 38 6.95 26.26 12.30
CA GLY A 38 7.09 27.31 13.31
C GLY A 38 7.92 26.92 14.55
N GLU A 39 8.29 25.65 14.73
CA GLU A 39 9.26 25.26 15.75
C GLU A 39 10.68 25.19 15.12
N GLU A 40 11.48 26.22 15.32
CA GLU A 40 12.89 26.21 14.93
C GLU A 40 13.63 25.13 15.74
N ALA A 41 14.08 24.08 15.07
CA ALA A 41 15.02 23.14 15.66
C ALA A 41 16.38 23.83 15.74
N ASN A 42 16.94 23.96 16.94
CA ASN A 42 18.27 24.51 17.21
C ASN A 42 19.32 23.98 16.24
N GLY A 43 19.58 24.69 15.12
CA GLY A 43 20.76 24.55 14.28
C GLY A 43 20.92 23.23 13.50
N THR A 44 19.99 22.28 13.58
CA THR A 44 20.02 21.03 12.81
C THR A 44 19.07 21.16 11.61
N ALA A 45 19.51 20.72 10.44
CA ALA A 45 18.64 20.73 9.25
C ALA A 45 17.31 20.06 9.58
N PRO A 46 16.17 20.66 9.18
CA PRO A 46 14.85 20.11 9.50
C PRO A 46 14.73 18.70 8.92
N ALA A 47 14.39 17.75 9.78
CA ALA A 47 14.13 16.38 9.34
C ALA A 47 13.01 16.37 8.28
N ALA A 48 13.22 15.62 7.19
CA ALA A 48 12.24 15.54 6.11
C ALA A 48 10.88 15.07 6.64
N ARG A 49 9.82 15.76 6.26
CA ARG A 49 8.44 15.37 6.62
C ARG A 49 8.11 14.00 6.09
N PRO A 50 7.22 13.25 6.76
CA PRO A 50 6.75 11.99 6.23
C PRO A 50 6.05 12.20 4.87
N GLU A 51 6.34 11.31 3.94
CA GLU A 51 5.80 11.33 2.59
C GLU A 51 5.29 9.94 2.21
N LEU A 52 4.07 9.87 1.69
CA LEU A 52 3.51 8.62 1.16
C LEU A 52 4.13 8.31 -0.19
N ARG A 53 4.65 7.11 -0.32
CA ARG A 53 5.30 6.63 -1.54
C ARG A 53 4.67 5.33 -2.01
N VAL A 54 4.81 5.07 -3.28
CA VAL A 54 4.46 3.81 -3.93
C VAL A 54 5.69 3.19 -4.55
N LEU A 55 5.78 1.87 -4.47
CA LEU A 55 6.84 1.11 -5.11
C LEU A 55 6.49 0.90 -6.58
N LEU A 56 7.40 1.27 -7.45
CA LEU A 56 7.33 1.02 -8.88
C LEU A 56 8.55 0.22 -9.34
N ILE A 57 8.32 -0.66 -10.30
CA ILE A 57 9.35 -1.42 -11.00
C ILE A 57 9.49 -0.92 -12.44
N ARG A 58 10.67 -1.07 -13.03
CA ARG A 58 10.90 -0.75 -14.44
C ARG A 58 10.87 -2.00 -15.28
N ARG A 59 9.92 -2.06 -16.21
CA ARG A 59 9.71 -3.22 -17.06
C ARG A 59 10.90 -3.53 -17.95
N ARG A 60 11.34 -4.79 -17.96
CA ARG A 60 12.43 -5.29 -18.81
C ARG A 60 11.93 -5.68 -20.20
N ASN A 61 10.72 -6.24 -20.29
CA ASN A 61 10.19 -6.91 -21.47
C ASN A 61 9.01 -6.17 -22.13
N PRO A 62 8.78 -6.30 -23.45
CA PRO A 62 7.55 -5.88 -24.11
C PRO A 62 6.30 -6.60 -23.56
N PRO A 63 5.13 -5.96 -23.64
CA PRO A 63 4.87 -4.59 -24.06
C PRO A 63 5.29 -3.60 -22.98
N PHE A 64 5.39 -2.33 -23.33
CA PHE A 64 5.78 -1.23 -22.42
C PHE A 64 7.19 -1.38 -21.83
N GLN A 65 8.14 -1.93 -22.58
CA GLN A 65 9.53 -2.04 -22.18
C GLN A 65 10.10 -0.66 -21.77
N GLY A 66 10.75 -0.59 -20.61
CA GLY A 66 11.31 0.65 -20.06
C GLY A 66 10.31 1.58 -19.37
N CYS A 67 9.01 1.29 -19.45
CA CYS A 67 7.99 2.00 -18.66
C CYS A 67 7.98 1.53 -17.21
N TRP A 68 7.45 2.39 -16.34
CA TRP A 68 7.20 2.06 -14.95
C TRP A 68 5.90 1.24 -14.80
N ALA A 69 5.90 0.33 -13.85
CA ALA A 69 4.77 -0.52 -13.54
C ALA A 69 4.66 -0.74 -12.02
N ILE A 70 3.48 -1.11 -11.55
CA ILE A 70 3.34 -1.74 -10.24
C ILE A 70 3.77 -3.20 -10.35
N PRO A 71 4.31 -3.81 -9.28
CA PRO A 71 4.62 -5.24 -9.23
C PRO A 71 3.42 -6.10 -9.59
N GLY A 72 3.65 -7.19 -10.32
CA GLY A 72 2.58 -8.11 -10.67
C GLY A 72 2.87 -8.96 -11.90
N GLY A 73 2.12 -10.05 -12.03
CA GLY A 73 2.27 -11.02 -13.11
C GLY A 73 1.10 -11.97 -13.27
N PHE A 74 1.31 -13.02 -14.05
CA PHE A 74 0.27 -14.00 -14.33
C PHE A 74 0.05 -14.96 -13.15
N VAL A 75 -1.21 -15.32 -12.94
CA VAL A 75 -1.59 -16.33 -11.93
C VAL A 75 -1.31 -17.72 -12.49
N GLY A 76 -0.55 -18.52 -11.76
CA GLY A 76 -0.25 -19.90 -12.10
C GLY A 76 -1.47 -20.82 -11.91
N MET A 77 -1.45 -21.96 -12.59
CA MET A 77 -2.59 -22.91 -12.56
C MET A 77 -2.78 -23.61 -11.22
N GLN A 78 -1.80 -23.57 -10.33
CA GLN A 78 -1.78 -24.32 -9.06
C GLN A 78 -1.67 -23.39 -7.83
N GLU A 79 -1.89 -22.09 -8.01
CA GLU A 79 -1.84 -21.10 -6.93
C GLU A 79 -3.14 -20.30 -6.85
N SER A 80 -3.48 -19.86 -5.66
CA SER A 80 -4.56 -18.89 -5.42
C SER A 80 -4.13 -17.48 -5.81
N LEU A 81 -5.10 -16.57 -5.91
CA LEU A 81 -4.80 -15.15 -6.19
C LEU A 81 -3.92 -14.52 -5.11
N ASP A 82 -4.13 -14.87 -3.84
CA ASP A 82 -3.34 -14.36 -2.72
C ASP A 82 -1.90 -14.90 -2.74
N GLU A 83 -1.71 -16.19 -3.10
CA GLU A 83 -0.38 -16.78 -3.28
C GLU A 83 0.34 -16.14 -4.47
N ALA A 84 -0.33 -15.95 -5.60
CA ALA A 84 0.23 -15.26 -6.76
C ALA A 84 0.68 -13.83 -6.41
N ALA A 85 -0.15 -13.07 -5.70
CA ALA A 85 0.17 -11.70 -5.31
C ALA A 85 1.39 -11.64 -4.36
N ARG A 86 1.51 -12.58 -3.42
CA ARG A 86 2.68 -12.68 -2.52
C ARG A 86 3.94 -13.08 -3.29
N ARG A 87 3.85 -14.09 -4.17
CA ARG A 87 4.96 -14.57 -4.99
C ARG A 87 5.50 -13.45 -5.88
N GLU A 88 4.62 -12.78 -6.65
CA GLU A 88 5.02 -11.68 -7.55
C GLU A 88 5.66 -10.52 -6.77
N LEU A 89 5.10 -10.17 -5.62
CA LEU A 89 5.68 -9.15 -4.74
C LEU A 89 7.07 -9.55 -4.28
N GLU A 90 7.26 -10.78 -3.83
CA GLU A 90 8.55 -11.29 -3.38
C GLU A 90 9.56 -11.37 -4.52
N GLU A 91 9.15 -11.93 -5.67
CA GLU A 91 10.01 -12.11 -6.85
C GLU A 91 10.48 -10.78 -7.43
N GLU A 92 9.63 -9.76 -7.50
CA GLU A 92 9.98 -8.49 -8.12
C GLU A 92 10.61 -7.46 -7.18
N THR A 93 10.41 -7.60 -5.86
CA THR A 93 10.79 -6.57 -4.88
C THR A 93 11.58 -7.09 -3.69
N GLY A 94 11.58 -8.40 -3.45
CA GLY A 94 12.16 -9.03 -2.26
C GLY A 94 11.35 -8.87 -0.98
N LEU A 95 10.16 -8.28 -1.05
CA LEU A 95 9.32 -8.01 0.13
C LEU A 95 8.52 -9.24 0.54
N ARG A 96 8.54 -9.57 1.84
CA ARG A 96 7.83 -10.69 2.47
C ARG A 96 7.02 -10.21 3.66
N ASP A 97 6.06 -11.03 4.10
CA ASP A 97 5.28 -10.84 5.33
C ASP A 97 4.61 -9.46 5.48
N VAL A 98 4.16 -8.90 4.36
CA VAL A 98 3.49 -7.61 4.31
C VAL A 98 1.98 -7.76 4.43
N TYR A 99 1.32 -6.73 4.99
CA TYR A 99 -0.13 -6.62 4.90
C TYR A 99 -0.55 -6.57 3.44
N LEU A 100 -1.44 -7.47 3.04
CA LEU A 100 -1.97 -7.58 1.68
C LEU A 100 -3.49 -7.67 1.71
N GLU A 101 -4.16 -6.84 0.93
CA GLU A 101 -5.62 -6.83 0.81
C GLU A 101 -6.04 -6.65 -0.64
N GLN A 102 -7.04 -7.43 -1.07
CA GLN A 102 -7.60 -7.27 -2.41
C GLN A 102 -8.27 -5.90 -2.55
N LEU A 103 -7.93 -5.21 -3.63
CA LEU A 103 -8.43 -3.87 -3.94
C LEU A 103 -9.68 -3.90 -4.80
N TYR A 104 -9.51 -4.37 -6.04
CA TYR A 104 -10.55 -4.39 -7.07
C TYR A 104 -10.10 -5.23 -8.28
N THR A 105 -11.05 -5.58 -9.16
CA THR A 105 -10.76 -6.32 -10.39
C THR A 105 -10.86 -5.39 -11.60
N PHE A 106 -9.79 -5.33 -12.39
CA PHE A 106 -9.69 -4.51 -13.60
C PHE A 106 -9.79 -5.41 -14.84
N GLY A 107 -10.85 -5.22 -15.61
CA GLY A 107 -11.16 -6.10 -16.73
C GLY A 107 -11.56 -5.37 -18.00
N ALA A 108 -11.09 -4.13 -18.25
CA ALA A 108 -11.34 -3.45 -19.51
C ALA A 108 -10.76 -4.26 -20.68
N PRO A 109 -11.49 -4.45 -21.82
CA PRO A 109 -11.03 -5.30 -22.91
C PRO A 109 -9.68 -4.93 -23.51
N GLY A 110 -9.34 -3.66 -23.54
CA GLY A 110 -8.09 -3.14 -24.12
C GLY A 110 -6.99 -2.84 -23.11
N ARG A 111 -7.10 -3.31 -21.84
CA ARG A 111 -6.09 -3.01 -20.82
C ARG A 111 -4.72 -3.57 -21.13
N ASP A 112 -4.65 -4.72 -21.77
CA ASP A 112 -3.42 -5.35 -22.26
C ASP A 112 -3.50 -5.50 -23.79
N PRO A 113 -2.51 -4.97 -24.55
CA PRO A 113 -2.55 -5.02 -26.01
C PRO A 113 -2.29 -6.42 -26.59
N ARG A 114 -1.81 -7.37 -25.79
CA ARG A 114 -1.45 -8.73 -26.26
C ARG A 114 -2.66 -9.64 -26.37
N THR A 115 -3.55 -9.61 -25.38
CA THR A 115 -4.67 -10.54 -25.24
C THR A 115 -5.68 -10.04 -24.23
N ARG A 116 -6.78 -10.76 -24.09
CA ARG A 116 -7.77 -10.51 -23.03
C ARG A 116 -7.20 -10.87 -21.66
N VAL A 117 -6.96 -9.85 -20.83
CA VAL A 117 -6.43 -10.00 -19.47
C VAL A 117 -7.41 -9.39 -18.47
N ILE A 118 -7.61 -10.10 -17.36
CA ILE A 118 -8.31 -9.61 -16.16
C ILE A 118 -7.27 -9.56 -15.05
N SER A 119 -7.09 -8.41 -14.44
CA SER A 119 -6.20 -8.27 -13.28
C SER A 119 -7.00 -8.11 -12.00
N VAL A 120 -6.64 -8.92 -11.00
CA VAL A 120 -7.08 -8.75 -9.62
C VAL A 120 -6.01 -7.95 -8.89
N ALA A 121 -6.31 -6.68 -8.63
CA ALA A 121 -5.38 -5.81 -7.94
C ALA A 121 -5.47 -5.96 -6.41
N TYR A 122 -4.31 -5.87 -5.78
CA TYR A 122 -4.10 -5.83 -4.34
C TYR A 122 -3.43 -4.53 -3.94
N TYR A 123 -3.48 -4.18 -2.67
CA TYR A 123 -2.57 -3.21 -2.10
C TYR A 123 -1.90 -3.77 -0.85
N ALA A 124 -0.66 -3.36 -0.66
CA ALA A 124 0.18 -3.72 0.47
C ALA A 124 0.63 -2.47 1.20
N LEU A 125 0.83 -2.58 2.51
CA LEU A 125 1.30 -1.50 3.36
C LEU A 125 2.58 -1.96 4.07
N LEU A 126 3.61 -1.13 3.99
CA LEU A 126 4.89 -1.40 4.63
C LEU A 126 5.10 -0.48 5.82
N PRO A 127 5.36 -1.04 7.01
CA PRO A 127 5.76 -0.26 8.17
C PRO A 127 7.18 0.29 7.99
N GLY A 128 7.41 1.57 8.33
CA GLY A 128 8.74 2.14 8.48
C GLY A 128 9.38 2.69 7.22
N HIS A 129 10.62 3.20 7.39
CA HIS A 129 11.23 4.18 6.49
C HIS A 129 12.27 3.63 5.53
N ASN A 130 12.73 2.39 5.67
CA ASN A 130 13.93 1.91 4.96
C ASN A 130 13.80 0.44 4.54
N HIS A 131 12.76 0.10 3.79
CA HIS A 131 12.83 -1.15 3.07
C HIS A 131 13.73 -0.97 1.85
N GLU A 132 14.95 -1.52 1.95
CA GLU A 132 15.80 -1.70 0.77
C GLU A 132 15.07 -2.65 -0.17
N VAL A 133 14.60 -2.10 -1.27
CA VAL A 133 13.97 -2.87 -2.34
C VAL A 133 15.08 -3.28 -3.30
N ARG A 134 15.16 -4.56 -3.60
CA ARG A 134 16.08 -5.09 -4.59
C ARG A 134 15.27 -5.49 -5.82
N ALA A 135 15.58 -4.87 -6.95
CA ALA A 135 15.05 -5.35 -8.22
C ALA A 135 15.53 -6.79 -8.46
N ALA A 136 14.59 -7.71 -8.65
CA ALA A 136 14.87 -9.09 -8.99
C ALA A 136 14.68 -9.36 -10.49
N ASP A 137 14.72 -10.62 -10.92
CA ASP A 137 15.02 -11.08 -12.28
C ASP A 137 14.28 -10.40 -13.45
N ASP A 138 13.01 -10.03 -13.30
CA ASP A 138 12.20 -9.41 -14.38
C ASP A 138 12.12 -7.88 -14.29
N ALA A 139 12.56 -7.27 -13.18
CA ALA A 139 12.66 -5.84 -13.01
C ALA A 139 14.11 -5.35 -13.26
N ARG A 140 14.27 -4.27 -14.02
CA ARG A 140 15.57 -3.59 -14.15
C ARG A 140 15.90 -2.74 -12.95
N GLU A 141 14.88 -2.22 -12.29
CA GLU A 141 14.96 -1.23 -11.23
C GLU A 141 13.68 -1.27 -10.41
N ALA A 142 13.79 -1.12 -9.11
CA ALA A 142 12.66 -0.93 -8.21
C ALA A 142 12.90 0.34 -7.39
N VAL A 143 11.94 1.25 -7.38
CA VAL A 143 12.09 2.57 -6.75
C VAL A 143 10.84 2.99 -5.98
N TRP A 144 11.06 3.70 -4.89
CA TRP A 144 10.01 4.38 -4.16
C TRP A 144 9.74 5.76 -4.75
N VAL A 145 8.54 5.97 -5.26
CA VAL A 145 8.11 7.23 -5.89
C VAL A 145 7.05 7.90 -5.03
N PRO A 146 7.15 9.22 -4.76
CA PRO A 146 6.09 9.95 -4.10
C PRO A 146 4.75 9.82 -4.84
N VAL A 147 3.66 9.57 -4.12
CA VAL A 147 2.33 9.47 -4.75
C VAL A 147 1.87 10.79 -5.41
N THR A 148 2.53 11.90 -5.04
CA THR A 148 2.30 13.24 -5.60
C THR A 148 3.11 13.51 -6.86
N ALA A 149 4.08 12.65 -7.22
CA ALA A 149 5.02 12.83 -8.33
C ALA A 149 5.16 11.54 -9.17
N LEU A 150 4.03 10.89 -9.47
CA LEU A 150 4.02 9.67 -10.29
C LEU A 150 4.54 9.96 -11.71
N PRO A 151 5.32 9.03 -12.30
CA PRO A 151 5.81 9.19 -13.66
C PRO A 151 4.66 9.09 -14.68
N LEU A 152 4.76 9.86 -15.77
CA LEU A 152 3.75 9.87 -16.83
C LEU A 152 3.73 8.59 -17.68
N ASN A 153 4.87 7.85 -17.73
CA ASN A 153 5.04 6.66 -18.54
C ASN A 153 4.75 5.37 -17.77
N LEU A 154 3.60 5.29 -17.13
CA LEU A 154 3.12 4.05 -16.52
C LEU A 154 2.61 3.08 -17.57
N ALA A 155 2.93 1.79 -17.39
CA ALA A 155 2.49 0.72 -18.28
C ALA A 155 0.99 0.42 -18.10
N PHE A 156 0.36 -0.12 -19.12
CA PHE A 156 -1.03 -0.58 -19.10
C PHE A 156 -2.00 0.48 -18.56
N ASP A 157 -2.90 0.04 -17.69
CA ASP A 157 -3.84 0.87 -16.94
C ASP A 157 -3.37 1.13 -15.47
N HIS A 158 -2.08 0.98 -15.19
CA HIS A 158 -1.53 1.09 -13.84
C HIS A 158 -1.76 2.47 -13.20
N ALA A 159 -1.81 3.54 -13.99
CA ALA A 159 -2.20 4.85 -13.47
C ALA A 159 -3.61 4.84 -12.85
N HIS A 160 -4.55 4.12 -13.47
CA HIS A 160 -5.90 3.96 -12.97
C HIS A 160 -5.95 3.08 -11.71
N ILE A 161 -5.18 1.99 -11.70
CA ILE A 161 -5.06 1.11 -10.52
C ILE A 161 -4.52 1.89 -9.32
N LEU A 162 -3.46 2.68 -9.51
CA LEU A 162 -2.86 3.54 -8.47
C LEU A 162 -3.85 4.57 -7.92
N ASP A 163 -4.63 5.21 -8.78
CA ASP A 163 -5.66 6.17 -8.37
C ASP A 163 -6.75 5.51 -7.52
N VAL A 164 -7.23 4.32 -7.92
CA VAL A 164 -8.21 3.55 -7.14
C VAL A 164 -7.64 3.12 -5.79
N ALA A 165 -6.37 2.67 -5.77
CA ALA A 165 -5.70 2.27 -4.54
C ALA A 165 -5.53 3.43 -3.57
N LEU A 166 -5.10 4.60 -4.05
CA LEU A 166 -4.92 5.80 -3.22
C LEU A 166 -6.25 6.29 -2.65
N ARG A 167 -7.32 6.27 -3.45
CA ARG A 167 -8.67 6.60 -2.95
C ARG A 167 -9.14 5.59 -1.89
N ARG A 168 -8.90 4.30 -2.06
CA ARG A 168 -9.22 3.27 -1.07
C ARG A 168 -8.45 3.47 0.23
N LEU A 169 -7.13 3.73 0.14
CA LEU A 169 -6.28 3.99 1.30
C LEU A 169 -6.78 5.20 2.10
N ARG A 170 -7.08 6.32 1.41
CA ARG A 170 -7.62 7.54 2.02
C ARG A 170 -8.97 7.31 2.67
N ALA A 171 -9.88 6.63 2.01
CA ALA A 171 -11.19 6.29 2.58
C ALA A 171 -11.05 5.43 3.85
N LYS A 172 -10.16 4.46 3.87
CA LYS A 172 -9.90 3.62 5.05
C LYS A 172 -9.21 4.37 6.19
N ALA A 173 -8.41 5.39 5.91
CA ALA A 173 -7.79 6.21 6.94
C ALA A 173 -8.83 6.87 7.85
N ASP A 174 -10.04 7.15 7.36
CA ASP A 174 -11.09 7.78 8.17
C ASP A 174 -11.76 6.85 9.20
N TYR A 175 -11.72 5.51 9.04
CA TYR A 175 -12.48 4.59 9.90
C TYR A 175 -11.82 3.24 10.23
N ALA A 176 -10.71 2.86 9.62
CA ALA A 176 -10.21 1.48 9.71
C ALA A 176 -8.84 1.33 10.39
N GLY A 177 -8.34 2.32 11.12
CA GLY A 177 -7.07 2.19 11.84
C GLY A 177 -5.84 1.88 10.97
N ILE A 178 -5.92 2.13 9.66
CA ILE A 178 -4.88 1.77 8.68
C ILE A 178 -3.52 2.42 8.98
N ALA A 179 -3.50 3.49 9.77
CA ALA A 179 -2.30 4.12 10.26
C ALA A 179 -1.44 3.18 11.11
N ARG A 180 -2.04 2.12 11.68
CA ARG A 180 -1.34 1.09 12.45
C ARG A 180 -0.22 0.44 11.65
N GLU A 181 -0.43 0.25 10.35
CA GLU A 181 0.52 -0.41 9.46
C GLU A 181 1.79 0.44 9.20
N PHE A 182 1.72 1.74 9.44
CA PHE A 182 2.84 2.67 9.26
C PHE A 182 3.49 3.10 10.57
N LEU A 183 2.92 2.71 11.72
CA LEU A 183 3.40 3.14 13.04
C LEU A 183 4.28 2.08 13.71
N PRO A 184 5.23 2.50 14.55
CA PRO A 184 5.89 1.61 15.50
C PRO A 184 4.88 1.08 16.53
N GLN A 185 5.23 0.02 17.26
CA GLN A 185 4.37 -0.58 18.28
C GLN A 185 3.94 0.43 19.37
N ARG A 186 4.81 1.40 19.68
CA ARG A 186 4.53 2.52 20.61
C ARG A 186 4.73 3.82 19.86
N PHE A 187 3.78 4.71 19.96
CA PHE A 187 3.79 5.96 19.21
C PHE A 187 3.17 7.10 20.00
N THR A 188 3.47 8.32 19.62
CA THR A 188 2.84 9.53 20.14
C THR A 188 1.60 9.90 19.30
N LEU A 189 0.65 10.65 19.87
CA LEU A 189 -0.49 11.18 19.09
C LEU A 189 -0.04 12.13 17.96
N ARG A 190 1.13 12.74 18.10
CA ARG A 190 1.75 13.56 17.06
C ARG A 190 2.16 12.69 15.85
N GLN A 191 2.86 11.58 16.09
CA GLN A 191 3.23 10.63 15.03
C GLN A 191 1.99 10.06 14.35
N LEU A 192 0.97 9.65 15.13
CA LEU A 192 -0.30 9.18 14.60
C LEU A 192 -0.96 10.24 13.69
N ARG A 193 -1.10 11.49 14.17
CA ARG A 193 -1.69 12.60 13.38
C ARG A 193 -0.94 12.82 12.08
N ARG A 194 0.39 12.79 12.10
CA ARG A 194 1.21 12.97 10.88
C ARG A 194 0.99 11.89 9.85
N ILE A 195 0.84 10.64 10.25
CA ILE A 195 0.50 9.57 9.32
C ILE A 195 -0.85 9.85 8.66
N TYR A 196 -1.86 10.24 9.45
CA TYR A 196 -3.17 10.60 8.89
C TYR A 196 -3.06 11.78 7.92
N GLU A 197 -2.32 12.84 8.29
CA GLU A 197 -2.11 14.01 7.43
C GLU A 197 -1.42 13.64 6.12
N THR A 198 -0.40 12.78 6.19
CA THR A 198 0.36 12.30 5.04
C THR A 198 -0.50 11.46 4.09
N VAL A 199 -1.28 10.52 4.62
CA VAL A 199 -2.17 9.67 3.82
C VAL A 199 -3.30 10.48 3.19
N LEU A 200 -3.92 11.37 3.98
CA LEU A 200 -5.04 12.21 3.52
C LEU A 200 -4.60 13.37 2.61
N GLY A 201 -3.31 13.74 2.65
CA GLY A 201 -2.77 14.86 1.88
C GLY A 201 -3.27 16.22 2.37
N ARG A 202 -3.66 16.35 3.64
CA ARG A 202 -4.16 17.61 4.24
C ARG A 202 -3.81 17.68 5.72
N GLN A 203 -3.69 18.88 6.23
CA GLN A 203 -3.49 19.12 7.67
C GLN A 203 -4.78 18.83 8.46
N LEU A 204 -4.60 18.36 9.71
CA LEU A 204 -5.67 18.06 10.64
C LEU A 204 -5.53 18.94 11.89
N ASP A 205 -6.66 19.48 12.36
CA ASP A 205 -6.68 20.21 13.62
C ASP A 205 -6.27 19.29 14.79
N ARG A 206 -5.27 19.69 15.55
CA ARG A 206 -4.65 18.89 16.60
C ARG A 206 -5.67 18.51 17.69
N ALA A 207 -6.49 19.46 18.12
CA ALA A 207 -7.40 19.23 19.25
C ALA A 207 -8.54 18.29 18.86
N ASN A 208 -9.13 18.50 17.67
CA ASN A 208 -10.19 17.67 17.13
C ASN A 208 -9.69 16.25 16.83
N PHE A 209 -8.50 16.11 16.23
CA PHE A 209 -7.89 14.82 15.95
C PHE A 209 -7.66 14.03 17.25
N THR A 210 -7.01 14.66 18.26
CA THR A 210 -6.75 14.04 19.55
C THR A 210 -8.04 13.55 20.22
N ARG A 211 -9.07 14.43 20.28
CA ARG A 211 -10.37 14.07 20.85
C ARG A 211 -11.00 12.88 20.13
N ARG A 212 -10.99 12.88 18.80
CA ARG A 212 -11.51 11.79 17.97
C ARG A 212 -10.79 10.47 18.26
N MET A 213 -9.46 10.45 18.22
CA MET A 213 -8.68 9.23 18.42
C MET A 213 -8.89 8.61 19.80
N LEU A 214 -8.96 9.44 20.83
CA LEU A 214 -9.21 8.98 22.19
C LEU A 214 -10.68 8.51 22.38
N SER A 215 -11.64 9.09 21.65
CA SER A 215 -13.06 8.70 21.76
C SER A 215 -13.38 7.39 21.04
N VAL A 216 -12.67 7.05 19.97
CA VAL A 216 -12.83 5.77 19.23
C VAL A 216 -12.42 4.58 20.12
N GLY A 217 -11.44 4.76 21.00
CA GLY A 217 -11.04 3.74 21.97
C GLY A 217 -10.13 2.66 21.42
N ASP A 218 -9.63 2.80 20.18
CA ASP A 218 -8.74 1.80 19.53
C ASP A 218 -7.29 1.88 20.04
N ILE A 219 -6.94 2.97 20.74
CA ILE A 219 -5.60 3.19 21.29
C ILE A 219 -5.65 3.33 22.81
N GLU A 220 -4.59 2.87 23.47
CA GLU A 220 -4.40 2.95 24.93
C GLU A 220 -3.09 3.63 25.28
N GLU A 221 -3.11 4.38 26.37
CA GLU A 221 -1.89 4.97 26.95
C GLU A 221 -1.04 3.88 27.60
N THR A 222 0.25 3.84 27.27
CA THR A 222 1.18 2.84 27.82
C THR A 222 1.66 3.15 29.23
N GLY A 223 1.39 4.34 29.76
CA GLY A 223 2.00 4.88 30.98
C GLY A 223 3.45 5.35 30.80
N ALA A 224 4.06 5.09 29.65
CA ALA A 224 5.41 5.55 29.33
C ALA A 224 5.38 6.92 28.65
N ILE A 225 6.50 7.64 28.75
CA ILE A 225 6.69 8.97 28.20
C ILE A 225 7.87 8.92 27.23
N ASP A 226 7.69 9.44 26.04
CA ASP A 226 8.77 9.71 25.12
C ASP A 226 9.54 10.95 25.59
N ARG A 227 10.84 10.78 25.85
CA ARG A 227 11.78 11.84 26.24
C ARG A 227 12.83 12.11 25.17
N GLY A 228 12.72 11.43 24.02
CA GLY A 228 13.66 11.55 22.90
C GLY A 228 13.38 12.78 22.07
N GLY A 229 14.23 13.81 22.17
CA GLY A 229 14.20 14.99 21.32
C GLY A 229 14.14 16.32 22.06
N ALA A 230 14.27 17.44 21.32
CA ALA A 230 14.22 18.81 21.83
C ALA A 230 12.80 19.27 22.24
N HIS A 231 11.81 18.38 22.22
CA HIS A 231 10.40 18.68 22.45
C HIS A 231 9.94 18.30 23.86
N ARG A 232 8.81 18.92 24.28
CA ARG A 232 8.15 18.56 25.54
C ARG A 232 7.86 17.05 25.57
N PRO A 233 8.13 16.35 26.68
CA PRO A 233 7.84 14.93 26.84
C PRO A 233 6.40 14.58 26.42
N ALA A 234 6.24 13.57 25.61
CA ALA A 234 4.94 13.15 25.04
C ALA A 234 4.55 11.76 25.56
N LYS A 235 3.25 11.58 25.85
CA LYS A 235 2.70 10.28 26.21
C LYS A 235 2.79 9.31 25.05
N LEU A 236 3.15 8.06 25.34
CA LEU A 236 3.17 6.96 24.39
C LEU A 236 1.89 6.16 24.45
N TYR A 237 1.41 5.81 23.29
CA TYR A 237 0.21 5.02 23.05
C TYR A 237 0.56 3.75 22.28
N HIS A 238 -0.32 2.75 22.33
CA HIS A 238 -0.32 1.59 21.44
C HIS A 238 -1.76 1.32 20.98
N TYR A 239 -1.91 0.61 19.85
CA TYR A 239 -3.22 0.10 19.47
C TYR A 239 -3.62 -1.05 20.39
N ARG A 240 -4.90 -1.08 20.78
CA ARG A 240 -5.47 -2.25 21.45
C ARG A 240 -5.28 -3.48 20.55
N ARG A 241 -5.04 -4.63 21.18
CA ARG A 241 -5.00 -5.89 20.42
C ARG A 241 -6.39 -6.15 19.83
N ASP A 242 -6.44 -6.36 18.54
CA ASP A 242 -7.65 -6.80 17.86
C ASP A 242 -7.82 -8.30 18.15
N PRO A 243 -8.88 -8.73 18.88
CA PRO A 243 -9.09 -10.14 19.18
C PRO A 243 -9.34 -10.99 17.92
N THR A 244 -9.62 -10.37 16.77
CA THR A 244 -9.89 -11.06 15.50
C THR A 244 -8.67 -11.25 14.61
N ASN A 245 -7.56 -10.63 14.92
CA ASN A 245 -6.34 -10.69 14.10
C ASN A 245 -5.32 -11.71 14.64
N HIS A 246 -5.67 -12.99 14.57
CA HIS A 246 -4.84 -14.12 15.01
C HIS A 246 -3.65 -14.44 14.10
N ALA A 247 -3.46 -13.72 12.98
CA ALA A 247 -2.45 -14.04 11.98
C ALA A 247 -1.06 -13.40 12.22
N ARG A 248 -0.92 -12.48 13.21
CA ARG A 248 0.34 -11.73 13.44
C ARG A 248 1.03 -12.01 14.76
N ASP A 249 0.50 -12.88 15.62
CA ASP A 249 1.06 -13.19 16.95
C ASP A 249 1.86 -14.53 16.97
N LYS A 250 2.41 -14.98 15.84
CA LYS A 250 3.36 -16.09 15.81
C LYS A 250 4.73 -15.56 15.40
N ASP A 251 5.56 -15.48 16.41
CA ASP A 251 7.00 -15.24 16.55
C ASP A 251 7.41 -13.82 16.90
#